data_595a535976f96e6a2211947e9909a2d2
#
_entry.id   595a535976f96e6a2211947e9909a2d2
#
_cell.length_a   1.000
_cell.length_b   1.000
_cell.length_c   1.000
_cell.angle_alpha   90.00
_cell.angle_beta   90.00
_cell.angle_gamma   90.00
#
_symmetry.space_group_name_H-M   'P 1'
#
loop_
_entity.id
_entity.type
_entity.pdbx_description
1 polymer ?
#
loop_
_entity_poly.entity_id
_entity_poly.type
_entity_poly.pdbx_seq_one_letter_code
_entity_poly.pdbx_strand_id
1 'polypeptide(L)'
;MYELADSRDLPLEAQGEDSGLHYRLKARHRLQEPEAEVDRASDEEMVSMFLECHSARDRLIVLLHGRVGLRRGQVAGLRRSDCHLLPDSRALGCDYKGAHVHVRRRDNINGAWSKSKKEWMQPLDFLVVQAFGQYFDERHVILGAGGSDFLLVNLFREPVGAPMPPDAFNELFERLSKRARLSRKVSPHMTRRAFGSNVSDAGGSPDEVQALLGQKHPESVRPYLIPDQSRLREAIERVPSPRELHRGEH
;
A
#
# COMPACT_ATOMS: atom_id res chain seq x y z
N MET A 1 23.54 -7.83 31.98
CA MET A 1 24.39 -8.92 31.45
C MET A 1 25.29 -8.31 30.39
N TYR A 2 26.60 -8.51 30.55
CA TYR A 2 27.59 -7.98 29.59
C TYR A 2 27.91 -9.11 28.59
N GLU A 3 28.11 -8.78 27.35
CA GLU A 3 28.53 -9.68 26.31
C GLU A 3 29.89 -9.19 25.77
N LEU A 4 30.81 -10.11 25.47
CA LEU A 4 32.07 -9.79 24.85
C LEU A 4 31.80 -9.11 23.49
N ALA A 5 32.35 -7.92 23.30
CA ALA A 5 32.24 -7.20 22.04
C ALA A 5 33.24 -7.77 21.03
N ASP A 6 32.80 -8.00 19.79
CA ASP A 6 33.72 -8.24 18.66
C ASP A 6 34.46 -6.92 18.34
N SER A 7 35.69 -7.02 17.89
CA SER A 7 36.52 -5.87 17.49
C SER A 7 35.83 -4.96 16.46
N ARG A 8 34.91 -5.53 15.65
CA ARG A 8 34.09 -4.81 14.67
C ARG A 8 32.97 -3.96 15.27
N ASP A 9 32.62 -4.22 16.54
CA ASP A 9 31.55 -3.50 17.25
C ASP A 9 32.08 -2.28 18.03
N LEU A 10 33.40 -2.07 18.03
CA LEU A 10 34.05 -0.97 18.73
C LEU A 10 34.27 0.24 17.81
N PRO A 11 34.19 1.47 18.33
CA PRO A 11 34.64 2.65 17.59
C PRO A 11 36.04 2.49 17.08
N LEU A 12 36.36 3.05 15.92
CA LEU A 12 37.69 2.97 15.28
C LEU A 12 38.84 3.38 16.24
N GLU A 13 38.58 4.33 17.14
CA GLU A 13 39.53 4.79 18.17
C GLU A 13 39.83 3.74 19.25
N ALA A 14 38.93 2.76 19.42
CA ALA A 14 39.07 1.67 20.40
C ALA A 14 39.60 0.37 19.81
N GLN A 15 39.88 0.33 18.50
CA GLN A 15 40.38 -0.86 17.77
C GLN A 15 41.93 -0.98 17.78
N GLY A 16 42.61 -0.33 18.72
CA GLY A 16 44.07 -0.43 18.88
C GLY A 16 44.52 -1.77 19.48
N GLU A 17 45.83 -2.02 19.47
CA GLU A 17 46.51 -3.29 19.82
C GLU A 17 46.40 -3.69 21.34
N ASP A 18 45.51 -3.11 22.10
CA ASP A 18 45.39 -3.44 23.52
C ASP A 18 44.47 -4.67 23.68
N SER A 19 45.09 -5.78 24.09
CA SER A 19 44.46 -7.11 24.28
C SER A 19 43.51 -7.20 25.48
N GLY A 20 42.87 -6.08 25.86
CA GLY A 20 41.88 -6.03 26.91
C GLY A 20 40.53 -6.63 26.48
N LEU A 21 39.90 -7.38 27.38
CA LEU A 21 38.51 -7.84 27.20
C LEU A 21 37.56 -6.63 27.20
N HIS A 22 36.98 -6.35 26.04
CA HIS A 22 36.01 -5.29 25.88
C HIS A 22 34.59 -5.84 26.07
N TYR A 23 33.78 -5.15 26.89
CA TYR A 23 32.40 -5.50 27.18
C TYR A 23 31.49 -4.41 26.63
N ARG A 24 30.46 -4.80 25.86
CA ARG A 24 29.37 -3.91 25.52
C ARG A 24 28.17 -4.14 26.44
N LEU A 25 27.53 -3.08 26.85
CA LEU A 25 26.22 -3.17 27.49
C LEU A 25 25.21 -3.64 26.42
N LYS A 26 24.67 -4.85 26.60
CA LYS A 26 23.51 -5.27 25.83
C LYS A 26 22.35 -4.37 26.23
N ALA A 27 21.97 -3.44 25.38
CA ALA A 27 20.82 -2.58 25.62
C ALA A 27 19.56 -3.46 25.77
N ARG A 28 19.24 -3.83 27.02
CA ARG A 28 18.03 -4.60 27.37
C ARG A 28 16.76 -3.77 27.23
N HIS A 29 16.90 -2.47 27.18
CA HIS A 29 15.83 -1.52 26.97
C HIS A 29 16.25 -0.58 25.84
N ARG A 30 15.93 -0.95 24.59
CA ARG A 30 15.51 0.12 23.71
C ARG A 30 14.31 0.73 24.44
N LEU A 31 14.46 1.97 24.89
CA LEU A 31 13.29 2.80 25.18
C LEU A 31 12.39 2.59 23.97
N GLN A 32 11.20 2.01 24.20
CA GLN A 32 10.20 2.00 23.16
C GLN A 32 9.98 3.47 22.86
N GLU A 33 10.45 3.92 21.69
CA GLU A 33 10.01 5.20 21.18
C GLU A 33 8.49 5.15 21.26
N PRO A 34 7.83 6.20 21.79
CA PRO A 34 6.37 6.26 21.81
C PRO A 34 5.93 5.87 20.42
N GLU A 35 5.03 4.89 20.29
CA GLU A 35 4.55 4.39 19.02
C GLU A 35 4.13 5.59 18.20
N ALA A 36 4.97 5.98 17.24
CA ALA A 36 4.75 7.17 16.45
C ALA A 36 3.44 6.90 15.70
N GLU A 37 2.47 7.79 15.90
CA GLU A 37 1.19 7.76 15.21
C GLU A 37 1.46 7.49 13.73
N VAL A 38 0.84 6.45 13.18
CA VAL A 38 1.13 6.02 11.80
C VAL A 38 0.75 7.17 10.89
N ASP A 39 1.72 7.80 10.26
CA ASP A 39 1.50 8.90 9.30
C ASP A 39 0.74 8.37 8.10
N ARG A 40 -0.59 8.38 8.18
CA ARG A 40 -1.55 7.94 7.17
C ARG A 40 -2.34 9.14 6.63
N ALA A 41 -2.81 9.03 5.40
CA ALA A 41 -3.77 9.98 4.87
C ALA A 41 -5.13 9.77 5.55
N SER A 42 -5.85 10.85 5.86
CA SER A 42 -7.23 10.74 6.30
C SER A 42 -8.16 10.49 5.11
N ASP A 43 -9.38 10.01 5.38
CA ASP A 43 -10.38 9.80 4.34
C ASP A 43 -10.78 11.13 3.69
N GLU A 44 -10.87 12.21 4.45
CA GLU A 44 -11.15 13.56 3.95
C GLU A 44 -10.04 14.06 3.02
N GLU A 45 -8.77 13.81 3.38
CA GLU A 45 -7.62 14.14 2.53
C GLU A 45 -7.69 13.37 1.21
N MET A 46 -8.02 12.08 1.25
CA MET A 46 -8.14 11.24 0.06
C MET A 46 -9.30 11.65 -0.84
N VAL A 47 -10.47 11.94 -0.27
CA VAL A 47 -11.65 12.44 -1.01
C VAL A 47 -11.33 13.78 -1.64
N SER A 48 -10.74 14.71 -0.89
CA SER A 48 -10.38 16.04 -1.40
C SER A 48 -9.41 15.95 -2.59
N MET A 49 -8.37 15.09 -2.49
CA MET A 49 -7.46 14.88 -3.62
C MET A 49 -8.14 14.23 -4.83
N PHE A 50 -9.05 13.27 -4.59
CA PHE A 50 -9.79 12.61 -5.65
C PHE A 50 -10.66 13.58 -6.44
N LEU A 51 -11.35 14.50 -5.75
CA LEU A 51 -12.17 15.53 -6.38
C LEU A 51 -11.35 16.52 -7.22
N GLU A 52 -10.10 16.75 -6.86
CA GLU A 52 -9.16 17.60 -7.60
C GLU A 52 -8.46 16.89 -8.79
N CYS A 53 -8.81 15.63 -9.07
CA CYS A 53 -8.30 14.93 -10.24
C CYS A 53 -9.01 15.40 -11.51
N HIS A 54 -8.25 15.96 -12.45
CA HIS A 54 -8.78 16.50 -13.72
C HIS A 54 -8.85 15.45 -14.84
N SER A 55 -8.33 14.23 -14.62
CA SER A 55 -8.32 13.15 -15.62
C SER A 55 -8.75 11.81 -15.00
N ALA A 56 -9.28 10.92 -15.83
CA ALA A 56 -9.62 9.56 -15.41
C ALA A 56 -8.35 8.80 -14.98
N ARG A 57 -7.21 9.04 -15.66
CA ARG A 57 -5.91 8.49 -15.27
C ARG A 57 -5.55 8.87 -13.83
N ASP A 58 -5.64 10.15 -13.48
CA ASP A 58 -5.23 10.63 -12.15
C ASP A 58 -6.17 10.06 -11.07
N ARG A 59 -7.49 9.97 -11.34
CA ARG A 59 -8.46 9.29 -10.45
C ARG A 59 -8.11 7.83 -10.21
N LEU A 60 -7.82 7.09 -11.28
CA LEU A 60 -7.42 5.68 -11.15
C LEU A 60 -6.13 5.53 -10.33
N ILE A 61 -5.14 6.41 -10.53
CA ILE A 61 -3.89 6.39 -9.75
C ILE A 61 -4.16 6.58 -8.26
N VAL A 62 -4.99 7.54 -7.88
CA VAL A 62 -5.36 7.77 -6.46
C VAL A 62 -6.02 6.53 -5.88
N LEU A 63 -6.96 5.90 -6.60
CA LEU A 63 -7.65 4.70 -6.14
C LEU A 63 -6.72 3.48 -6.04
N LEU A 64 -5.79 3.29 -6.98
CA LEU A 64 -4.83 2.18 -6.91
C LEU A 64 -3.93 2.26 -5.67
N HIS A 65 -3.64 3.45 -5.18
CA HIS A 65 -2.86 3.63 -3.96
C HIS A 65 -3.72 3.58 -2.70
N GLY A 66 -4.85 4.29 -2.68
CA GLY A 66 -5.66 4.48 -1.48
C GLY A 66 -6.74 3.43 -1.26
N ARG A 67 -7.23 2.76 -2.31
CA ARG A 67 -8.31 1.77 -2.21
C ARG A 67 -7.89 0.35 -2.59
N VAL A 68 -6.82 0.20 -3.33
CA VAL A 68 -6.22 -1.11 -3.67
C VAL A 68 -4.94 -1.35 -2.85
N GLY A 69 -4.36 -0.29 -2.31
CA GLY A 69 -3.21 -0.36 -1.44
C GLY A 69 -1.89 -0.74 -2.12
N LEU A 70 -1.76 -0.56 -3.44
CA LEU A 70 -0.55 -0.91 -4.16
C LEU A 70 0.60 0.06 -3.87
N ARG A 71 1.82 -0.45 -3.87
CA ARG A 71 3.03 0.40 -3.77
C ARG A 71 3.28 1.12 -5.09
N ARG A 72 3.91 2.28 -5.03
CA ARG A 72 4.27 3.12 -6.18
C ARG A 72 4.91 2.33 -7.32
N GLY A 73 5.93 1.52 -7.02
CA GLY A 73 6.59 0.70 -8.05
C GLY A 73 5.71 -0.41 -8.61
N GLN A 74 4.73 -0.91 -7.83
CA GLN A 74 3.75 -1.89 -8.30
C GLN A 74 2.77 -1.25 -9.28
N VAL A 75 2.22 -0.08 -8.92
CA VAL A 75 1.31 0.68 -9.79
C VAL A 75 2.00 1.07 -11.10
N ALA A 76 3.24 1.58 -11.02
CA ALA A 76 4.01 1.95 -12.20
C ALA A 76 4.36 0.76 -13.11
N GLY A 77 4.48 -0.45 -12.55
CA GLY A 77 4.83 -1.67 -13.27
C GLY A 77 3.65 -2.47 -13.83
N LEU A 78 2.40 -2.07 -13.55
CA LEU A 78 1.22 -2.77 -14.06
C LEU A 78 1.15 -2.72 -15.58
N ARG A 79 0.75 -3.87 -16.15
CA ARG A 79 0.45 -4.00 -17.58
C ARG A 79 -1.07 -4.08 -17.79
N ARG A 80 -1.53 -3.78 -19.00
CA ARG A 80 -2.95 -3.97 -19.36
C ARG A 80 -3.38 -5.43 -19.18
N SER A 81 -2.49 -6.37 -19.54
CA SER A 81 -2.70 -7.81 -19.40
C SER A 81 -2.71 -8.30 -17.93
N ASP A 82 -2.32 -7.47 -16.97
CA ASP A 82 -2.42 -7.82 -15.55
C ASP A 82 -3.81 -7.50 -14.97
N CYS A 83 -4.65 -6.77 -15.71
CA CYS A 83 -5.94 -6.26 -15.23
C CYS A 83 -7.07 -7.16 -15.73
N HIS A 84 -7.64 -7.95 -14.84
CA HIS A 84 -8.78 -8.81 -15.08
C HIS A 84 -10.01 -8.17 -14.44
N LEU A 85 -10.82 -7.49 -15.24
CA LEU A 85 -11.92 -6.65 -14.76
C LEU A 85 -13.30 -7.33 -14.83
N LEU A 86 -13.34 -8.55 -15.37
CA LEU A 86 -14.56 -9.33 -15.49
C LEU A 86 -14.83 -10.15 -14.23
N PRO A 87 -16.10 -10.48 -13.92
CA PRO A 87 -16.46 -11.39 -12.84
C PRO A 87 -15.86 -12.79 -13.00
N ASP A 88 -15.64 -13.23 -14.26
CA ASP A 88 -15.03 -14.50 -14.61
C ASP A 88 -13.92 -14.27 -15.63
N SER A 89 -12.71 -14.63 -15.27
CA SER A 89 -11.51 -14.44 -16.08
C SER A 89 -10.96 -15.74 -16.67
N ARG A 90 -11.71 -16.85 -16.62
CA ARG A 90 -11.26 -18.14 -17.17
C ARG A 90 -10.97 -18.09 -18.68
N ALA A 91 -11.70 -17.29 -19.42
CA ALA A 91 -11.42 -17.03 -20.84
C ALA A 91 -10.03 -16.37 -21.07
N LEU A 92 -9.46 -15.74 -20.04
CA LEU A 92 -8.12 -15.17 -20.03
C LEU A 92 -7.07 -16.12 -19.41
N GLY A 93 -7.45 -17.37 -19.14
CA GLY A 93 -6.56 -18.36 -18.49
C GLY A 93 -6.32 -18.10 -17.00
N CYS A 94 -7.28 -17.47 -16.31
CA CYS A 94 -7.17 -17.17 -14.89
C CYS A 94 -8.37 -17.69 -14.11
N ASP A 95 -8.14 -18.55 -13.12
CA ASP A 95 -9.18 -19.15 -12.29
C ASP A 95 -9.61 -18.28 -11.09
N TYR A 96 -8.96 -17.12 -10.89
CA TYR A 96 -9.33 -16.19 -9.82
C TYR A 96 -10.69 -15.55 -10.13
N LYS A 97 -11.63 -15.66 -9.19
CA LYS A 97 -12.99 -15.12 -9.33
C LYS A 97 -13.04 -13.65 -8.98
N GLY A 98 -13.84 -12.90 -9.73
CA GLY A 98 -14.03 -11.47 -9.52
C GLY A 98 -12.94 -10.61 -10.16
N ALA A 99 -13.19 -9.31 -10.19
CA ALA A 99 -12.25 -8.34 -10.73
C ALA A 99 -10.99 -8.26 -9.85
N HIS A 100 -9.83 -8.28 -10.50
CA HIS A 100 -8.54 -8.27 -9.79
C HIS A 100 -7.40 -7.79 -10.70
N VAL A 101 -6.27 -7.45 -10.08
CA VAL A 101 -5.01 -7.21 -10.79
C VAL A 101 -3.94 -8.19 -10.34
N HIS A 102 -3.15 -8.67 -11.29
CA HIS A 102 -1.96 -9.47 -11.02
C HIS A 102 -0.80 -8.53 -10.72
N VAL A 103 -0.27 -8.61 -9.51
CA VAL A 103 0.92 -7.85 -9.11
C VAL A 103 2.14 -8.72 -9.34
N ARG A 104 2.84 -8.48 -10.43
CA ARG A 104 3.99 -9.26 -10.87
C ARG A 104 5.30 -8.49 -10.74
N ARG A 105 6.38 -9.21 -10.46
CA ARG A 105 7.71 -8.63 -10.47
C ARG A 105 8.29 -8.70 -11.89
N ARG A 106 8.70 -7.56 -12.41
CA ARG A 106 9.36 -7.43 -13.71
C ARG A 106 10.45 -6.39 -13.63
N ASP A 107 11.44 -6.52 -14.52
CA ASP A 107 12.36 -5.44 -14.82
C ASP A 107 11.70 -4.53 -15.85
N ASN A 108 11.40 -3.31 -15.45
CA ASN A 108 10.59 -2.39 -16.22
C ASN A 108 11.46 -1.24 -16.76
N ILE A 109 11.29 -0.92 -18.04
CA ILE A 109 12.02 0.16 -18.73
C ILE A 109 11.77 1.55 -18.15
N ASN A 110 10.64 1.74 -17.41
CA ASN A 110 10.31 2.99 -16.73
C ASN A 110 10.89 3.10 -15.31
N GLY A 111 11.79 2.19 -14.92
CA GLY A 111 12.38 2.14 -13.59
C GLY A 111 11.42 1.66 -12.48
N ALA A 112 10.24 1.17 -12.83
CA ALA A 112 9.33 0.59 -11.86
C ALA A 112 9.88 -0.73 -11.32
N TRP A 113 9.99 -0.81 -10.00
CA TRP A 113 10.50 -2.00 -9.34
C TRP A 113 9.59 -2.44 -8.18
N SER A 114 9.24 -3.72 -8.18
CA SER A 114 8.50 -4.33 -7.08
C SER A 114 9.45 -5.02 -6.10
N LYS A 115 9.47 -4.57 -4.84
CA LYS A 115 10.27 -5.22 -3.77
C LYS A 115 9.77 -6.63 -3.45
N SER A 116 8.51 -6.95 -3.76
CA SER A 116 7.95 -8.27 -3.51
C SER A 116 8.53 -9.29 -4.48
N LYS A 117 9.04 -10.41 -3.95
CA LYS A 117 9.51 -11.55 -4.75
C LYS A 117 8.36 -12.47 -5.18
N LYS A 118 7.21 -12.42 -4.51
CA LYS A 118 6.01 -13.19 -4.84
C LYS A 118 5.08 -12.38 -5.73
N GLU A 119 4.49 -13.04 -6.70
CA GLU A 119 3.33 -12.57 -7.43
C GLU A 119 2.07 -12.88 -6.62
N TRP A 120 1.07 -12.00 -6.69
CA TRP A 120 -0.24 -12.23 -6.07
C TRP A 120 -1.33 -11.51 -6.86
N MET A 121 -2.57 -11.93 -6.62
CA MET A 121 -3.75 -11.27 -7.14
C MET A 121 -4.29 -10.31 -6.08
N GLN A 122 -4.58 -9.08 -6.49
CA GLN A 122 -5.18 -8.07 -5.64
C GLN A 122 -6.62 -7.84 -6.09
N PRO A 123 -7.62 -8.12 -5.25
CA PRO A 123 -9.02 -7.92 -5.60
C PRO A 123 -9.33 -6.45 -5.81
N LEU A 124 -10.29 -6.18 -6.69
CA LEU A 124 -10.80 -4.85 -7.00
C LEU A 124 -12.28 -4.77 -6.67
N ASP A 125 -12.70 -3.66 -6.09
CA ASP A 125 -14.10 -3.35 -5.91
C ASP A 125 -14.71 -2.66 -7.14
N PHE A 126 -16.03 -2.49 -7.12
CA PHE A 126 -16.76 -1.89 -8.23
C PHE A 126 -16.29 -0.47 -8.57
N LEU A 127 -15.96 0.36 -7.57
CA LEU A 127 -15.53 1.74 -7.78
C LEU A 127 -14.21 1.78 -8.58
N VAL A 128 -13.29 0.90 -8.25
CA VAL A 128 -11.99 0.79 -8.95
C VAL A 128 -12.20 0.27 -10.36
N VAL A 129 -13.06 -0.75 -10.56
CA VAL A 129 -13.39 -1.27 -11.90
C VAL A 129 -13.99 -0.18 -12.79
N GLN A 130 -14.90 0.64 -12.24
CA GLN A 130 -15.47 1.77 -12.95
C GLN A 130 -14.40 2.80 -13.35
N ALA A 131 -13.46 3.10 -12.46
CA ALA A 131 -12.35 4.01 -12.76
C ALA A 131 -11.41 3.45 -13.84
N PHE A 132 -11.20 2.14 -13.90
CA PHE A 132 -10.48 1.50 -15.00
C PHE A 132 -11.19 1.74 -16.33
N GLY A 133 -12.53 1.54 -16.41
CA GLY A 133 -13.31 1.80 -17.61
C GLY A 133 -13.14 3.24 -18.10
N GLN A 134 -13.34 4.22 -17.20
CA GLN A 134 -13.16 5.63 -17.53
C GLN A 134 -11.74 5.95 -18.04
N TYR A 135 -10.72 5.35 -17.42
CA TYR A 135 -9.35 5.54 -17.87
C TYR A 135 -9.06 4.89 -19.22
N PHE A 136 -9.59 3.71 -19.48
CA PHE A 136 -9.41 3.07 -20.79
C PHE A 136 -10.08 3.87 -21.91
N ASP A 137 -11.24 4.45 -21.67
CA ASP A 137 -11.91 5.36 -22.62
C ASP A 137 -11.07 6.62 -22.87
N GLU A 138 -10.59 7.28 -21.80
CA GLU A 138 -9.70 8.46 -21.90
C GLU A 138 -8.43 8.12 -22.68
N ARG A 139 -7.80 6.99 -22.34
CA ARG A 139 -6.60 6.50 -23.02
C ARG A 139 -6.85 6.22 -24.50
N HIS A 140 -7.97 5.58 -24.83
CA HIS A 140 -8.34 5.27 -26.21
C HIS A 140 -8.58 6.52 -27.04
N VAL A 141 -9.24 7.52 -26.50
CA VAL A 141 -9.47 8.80 -27.17
C VAL A 141 -8.15 9.48 -27.52
N ILE A 142 -7.13 9.40 -26.65
CA ILE A 142 -5.85 10.13 -26.83
C ILE A 142 -4.85 9.31 -27.68
N LEU A 143 -4.77 7.99 -27.47
CA LEU A 143 -3.74 7.15 -28.08
C LEU A 143 -4.25 6.21 -29.18
N GLY A 144 -5.56 6.08 -29.34
CA GLY A 144 -6.17 5.08 -30.20
C GLY A 144 -5.98 3.66 -29.65
N ALA A 145 -6.11 2.66 -30.53
CA ALA A 145 -5.99 1.24 -30.19
C ALA A 145 -4.55 0.78 -29.88
N GLY A 146 -3.56 1.55 -30.31
CA GLY A 146 -2.15 1.23 -30.15
C GLY A 146 -1.56 1.65 -28.82
N GLY A 147 -0.24 1.64 -28.76
CA GLY A 147 0.55 2.18 -27.65
C GLY A 147 1.15 1.11 -26.74
N SER A 148 1.72 1.57 -25.65
CA SER A 148 2.42 0.76 -24.65
C SER A 148 1.52 -0.29 -24.01
N ASP A 149 2.06 -1.44 -23.66
CA ASP A 149 1.43 -2.48 -22.84
C ASP A 149 1.33 -2.09 -21.36
N PHE A 150 2.11 -1.08 -20.93
CA PHE A 150 1.94 -0.54 -19.58
C PHE A 150 0.53 0.00 -19.37
N LEU A 151 0.00 -0.26 -18.17
CA LEU A 151 -1.30 0.27 -17.80
C LEU A 151 -1.27 1.80 -17.82
N LEU A 152 -0.36 2.41 -17.05
CA LEU A 152 -0.29 3.85 -16.85
C LEU A 152 0.80 4.48 -17.73
N VAL A 153 0.36 5.42 -18.54
CA VAL A 153 1.20 6.14 -19.51
C VAL A 153 0.99 7.64 -19.44
N ASN A 154 1.91 8.40 -19.98
CA ASN A 154 1.75 9.83 -20.18
C ASN A 154 0.65 10.07 -21.22
N LEU A 155 -0.41 10.77 -20.84
CA LEU A 155 -1.49 11.19 -21.74
C LEU A 155 -1.40 12.67 -22.10
N PHE A 156 -0.84 13.50 -21.21
CA PHE A 156 -0.89 14.96 -21.30
C PHE A 156 0.50 15.61 -21.24
N ARG A 157 1.56 14.79 -21.28
CA ARG A 157 2.97 15.24 -21.22
C ARG A 157 3.78 14.40 -22.17
N GLU A 158 4.67 15.04 -22.90
CA GLU A 158 5.62 14.36 -23.78
C GLU A 158 6.64 13.51 -22.98
N PRO A 159 7.10 12.39 -23.52
CA PRO A 159 6.54 11.72 -24.71
C PRO A 159 5.18 11.06 -24.39
N VAL A 160 4.15 11.44 -25.17
CA VAL A 160 2.80 10.90 -25.03
C VAL A 160 2.80 9.40 -25.34
N GLY A 161 2.08 8.61 -24.53
CA GLY A 161 2.05 7.16 -24.62
C GLY A 161 3.24 6.44 -23.96
N ALA A 162 4.26 7.17 -23.51
CA ALA A 162 5.38 6.58 -22.76
C ALA A 162 4.94 6.11 -21.37
N PRO A 163 5.48 4.99 -20.85
CA PRO A 163 5.20 4.52 -19.50
C PRO A 163 5.54 5.54 -18.44
N MET A 164 4.63 5.78 -17.49
CA MET A 164 4.86 6.69 -16.38
C MET A 164 5.97 6.16 -15.46
N PRO A 165 7.02 6.95 -15.15
CA PRO A 165 8.01 6.56 -14.18
C PRO A 165 7.44 6.63 -12.74
N PRO A 166 7.97 5.86 -11.78
CA PRO A 166 7.47 5.87 -10.39
C PRO A 166 7.44 7.25 -9.75
N ASP A 167 8.38 8.14 -10.07
CA ASP A 167 8.43 9.46 -9.46
C ASP A 167 7.29 10.39 -9.92
N ALA A 168 6.74 10.17 -11.11
CA ALA A 168 5.58 10.92 -11.58
C ALA A 168 4.35 10.79 -10.65
N PHE A 169 4.24 9.70 -9.89
CA PHE A 169 3.17 9.55 -8.90
C PHE A 169 3.38 10.45 -7.68
N ASN A 170 4.62 10.63 -7.22
CA ASN A 170 4.91 11.57 -6.14
C ASN A 170 4.58 13.01 -6.56
N GLU A 171 4.95 13.39 -7.80
CA GLU A 171 4.63 14.70 -8.37
C GLU A 171 3.12 14.89 -8.48
N LEU A 172 2.37 13.85 -8.90
CA LEU A 172 0.91 13.91 -8.97
C LEU A 172 0.31 14.16 -7.60
N PHE A 173 0.68 13.36 -6.59
CA PHE A 173 0.17 13.49 -5.23
C PHE A 173 0.50 14.86 -4.61
N GLU A 174 1.69 15.38 -4.88
CA GLU A 174 2.05 16.73 -4.45
C GLU A 174 1.17 17.80 -5.10
N ARG A 175 0.92 17.70 -6.42
CA ARG A 175 0.02 18.62 -7.13
C ARG A 175 -1.41 18.53 -6.60
N LEU A 176 -1.91 17.30 -6.35
CA LEU A 176 -3.26 17.09 -5.81
C LEU A 176 -3.39 17.63 -4.39
N SER A 177 -2.39 17.43 -3.52
CA SER A 177 -2.39 18.00 -2.17
C SER A 177 -2.46 19.53 -2.21
N LYS A 178 -1.71 20.17 -3.12
CA LYS A 178 -1.73 21.64 -3.31
C LYS A 178 -3.08 22.12 -3.85
N ARG A 179 -3.66 21.44 -4.85
CA ARG A 179 -4.98 21.79 -5.42
C ARG A 179 -6.10 21.66 -4.40
N ALA A 180 -6.09 20.55 -3.65
CA ALA A 180 -7.03 20.29 -2.57
C ALA A 180 -6.80 21.19 -1.34
N ARG A 181 -5.79 22.08 -1.36
CA ARG A 181 -5.42 22.98 -0.26
C ARG A 181 -5.24 22.27 1.07
N LEU A 182 -4.67 21.05 1.03
CA LEU A 182 -4.39 20.30 2.24
C LEU A 182 -3.31 21.00 3.07
N SER A 183 -3.41 20.90 4.39
CA SER A 183 -2.44 21.46 5.33
C SER A 183 -1.06 20.81 5.25
N ARG A 184 -0.99 19.61 4.65
CA ARG A 184 0.24 18.82 4.47
C ARG A 184 0.28 18.14 3.10
N LYS A 185 1.48 17.72 2.70
CA LYS A 185 1.66 16.90 1.51
C LYS A 185 1.27 15.45 1.82
N VAL A 186 0.27 14.94 1.14
CA VAL A 186 -0.07 13.51 1.16
C VAL A 186 0.75 12.77 0.11
N SER A 187 1.31 11.62 0.48
CA SER A 187 2.13 10.78 -0.41
C SER A 187 1.41 9.47 -0.77
N PRO A 188 1.81 8.79 -1.87
CA PRO A 188 1.32 7.46 -2.19
C PRO A 188 1.52 6.43 -1.06
N HIS A 189 2.53 6.62 -0.23
CA HIS A 189 2.78 5.72 0.89
C HIS A 189 1.79 5.94 2.05
N MET A 190 1.43 7.18 2.32
CA MET A 190 0.42 7.54 3.33
C MET A 190 -0.96 7.01 2.96
N THR A 191 -1.36 7.08 1.68
CA THR A 191 -2.65 6.53 1.23
C THR A 191 -2.68 5.00 1.28
N ARG A 192 -1.56 4.32 0.98
CA ARG A 192 -1.46 2.88 1.19
C ARG A 192 -1.52 2.50 2.68
N ARG A 193 -0.94 3.31 3.58
CA ARG A 193 -1.10 3.13 5.03
C ARG A 193 -2.55 3.29 5.45
N ALA A 194 -3.24 4.32 4.95
CA ALA A 194 -4.67 4.49 5.15
C ALA A 194 -5.47 3.24 4.71
N PHE A 195 -5.18 2.69 3.53
CA PHE A 195 -5.80 1.45 3.08
C PHE A 195 -5.65 0.31 4.10
N GLY A 196 -4.44 0.06 4.59
CA GLY A 196 -4.21 -1.00 5.58
C GLY A 196 -4.98 -0.77 6.89
N SER A 197 -5.01 0.47 7.39
CA SER A 197 -5.79 0.85 8.57
C SER A 197 -7.30 0.71 8.31
N ASN A 198 -7.80 1.19 7.17
CA ASN A 198 -9.22 1.11 6.82
C ASN A 198 -9.70 -0.34 6.68
N VAL A 199 -8.89 -1.25 6.13
CA VAL A 199 -9.20 -2.69 6.13
C VAL A 199 -9.29 -3.22 7.55
N SER A 200 -8.33 -2.88 8.41
CA SER A 200 -8.36 -3.26 9.82
C SER A 200 -9.57 -2.67 10.54
N ASP A 201 -9.90 -1.39 10.32
CA ASP A 201 -11.03 -0.69 10.94
C ASP A 201 -12.38 -1.24 10.47
N ALA A 202 -12.45 -1.76 9.24
CA ALA A 202 -13.60 -2.50 8.72
C ALA A 202 -13.73 -3.94 9.28
N GLY A 203 -12.88 -4.35 10.22
CA GLY A 203 -12.91 -5.67 10.85
C GLY A 203 -12.05 -6.73 10.18
N GLY A 204 -11.22 -6.35 9.21
CA GLY A 204 -10.26 -7.26 8.58
C GLY A 204 -9.25 -7.80 9.57
N SER A 205 -8.98 -9.12 9.51
CA SER A 205 -7.98 -9.77 10.33
C SER A 205 -6.55 -9.32 9.98
N PRO A 206 -5.58 -9.44 10.88
CA PRO A 206 -4.16 -9.17 10.58
C PRO A 206 -3.64 -9.90 9.35
N ASP A 207 -4.07 -11.14 9.13
CA ASP A 207 -3.67 -11.97 7.99
C ASP A 207 -4.26 -11.44 6.68
N GLU A 208 -5.51 -10.96 6.71
CA GLU A 208 -6.15 -10.31 5.55
C GLU A 208 -5.47 -9.00 5.20
N VAL A 209 -5.18 -8.15 6.19
CA VAL A 209 -4.41 -6.91 5.98
C VAL A 209 -3.03 -7.23 5.39
N GLN A 210 -2.35 -8.25 5.93
CA GLN A 210 -1.04 -8.69 5.44
C GLN A 210 -1.11 -9.17 3.99
N ALA A 211 -2.10 -10.00 3.66
CA ALA A 211 -2.31 -10.53 2.31
C ALA A 211 -2.61 -9.42 1.31
N LEU A 212 -3.55 -8.53 1.62
CA LEU A 212 -3.94 -7.39 0.78
C LEU A 212 -2.78 -6.41 0.57
N LEU A 213 -1.96 -6.19 1.59
CA LEU A 213 -0.75 -5.37 1.46
C LEU A 213 0.42 -6.11 0.79
N GLY A 214 0.31 -7.41 0.49
CA GLY A 214 1.39 -8.21 -0.07
C GLY A 214 2.67 -8.12 0.77
N GLN A 215 2.54 -8.17 2.10
CA GLN A 215 3.65 -8.11 3.05
C GLN A 215 4.07 -9.52 3.45
N LYS A 216 5.38 -9.75 3.58
CA LYS A 216 5.91 -11.08 3.94
C LYS A 216 5.97 -11.32 5.44
N HIS A 217 6.23 -10.27 6.20
CA HIS A 217 6.49 -10.35 7.63
C HIS A 217 5.28 -9.83 8.41
N PRO A 218 4.72 -10.62 9.34
CA PRO A 218 3.58 -10.19 10.18
C PRO A 218 3.87 -8.91 10.95
N GLU A 219 5.10 -8.70 11.39
CA GLU A 219 5.51 -7.48 12.10
C GLU A 219 5.30 -6.19 11.27
N SER A 220 5.36 -6.28 9.95
CA SER A 220 5.11 -5.15 9.06
C SER A 220 3.65 -4.68 9.07
N VAL A 221 2.73 -5.48 9.62
CA VAL A 221 1.30 -5.16 9.72
C VAL A 221 0.96 -4.45 11.03
N ARG A 222 1.79 -4.63 12.07
CA ARG A 222 1.57 -4.01 13.41
C ARG A 222 1.15 -2.55 13.36
N PRO A 223 1.79 -1.66 12.56
CA PRO A 223 1.40 -0.26 12.50
C PRO A 223 -0.04 -0.01 12.02
N TYR A 224 -0.67 -0.97 11.35
CA TYR A 224 -2.04 -0.86 10.84
C TYR A 224 -3.09 -1.47 11.77
N LEU A 225 -2.65 -2.16 12.82
CA LEU A 225 -3.50 -2.92 13.73
C LEU A 225 -3.74 -2.20 15.07
N ILE A 226 -3.36 -0.94 15.18
CA ILE A 226 -3.61 -0.16 16.39
C ILE A 226 -5.09 0.20 16.42
N PRO A 227 -5.91 -0.47 17.26
CA PRO A 227 -7.33 -0.17 17.36
C PRO A 227 -7.52 1.18 18.03
N ASP A 228 -8.44 1.97 17.52
CA ASP A 228 -8.91 3.14 18.23
C ASP A 228 -9.79 2.76 19.44
N GLN A 229 -10.14 3.75 20.25
CA GLN A 229 -10.95 3.50 21.46
C GLN A 229 -12.37 2.97 21.15
N SER A 230 -12.95 3.32 19.99
CA SER A 230 -14.28 2.86 19.60
C SER A 230 -14.25 1.36 19.29
N ARG A 231 -13.26 0.90 18.56
CA ARG A 231 -13.06 -0.53 18.27
C ARG A 231 -12.81 -1.37 19.54
N LEU A 232 -12.04 -0.83 20.49
CA LEU A 232 -11.85 -1.53 21.77
C LEU A 232 -13.15 -1.69 22.53
N ARG A 233 -14.00 -0.65 22.53
CA ARG A 233 -15.34 -0.71 23.13
C ARG A 233 -16.24 -1.72 22.43
N GLU A 234 -16.35 -1.66 21.12
CA GLU A 234 -17.13 -2.62 20.32
C GLU A 234 -16.65 -4.05 20.52
N ALA A 235 -15.33 -4.28 20.63
CA ALA A 235 -14.80 -5.61 20.89
C ALA A 235 -15.26 -6.17 22.24
N ILE A 236 -15.29 -5.33 23.28
CA ILE A 236 -15.80 -5.73 24.60
C ILE A 236 -17.31 -5.98 24.55
N GLU A 237 -18.06 -5.15 23.84
CA GLU A 237 -19.53 -5.28 23.72
C GLU A 237 -19.95 -6.55 22.95
N ARG A 238 -19.06 -7.10 22.09
CA ARG A 238 -19.29 -8.39 21.41
C ARG A 238 -19.11 -9.61 22.31
N VAL A 239 -18.52 -9.45 23.49
CA VAL A 239 -18.37 -10.56 24.44
C VAL A 239 -19.76 -10.86 25.04
N PRO A 240 -20.31 -12.08 24.83
CA PRO A 240 -21.63 -12.42 25.35
C PRO A 240 -21.70 -12.28 26.86
N SER A 241 -22.77 -11.69 27.36
CA SER A 241 -23.00 -11.65 28.82
C SER A 241 -23.22 -13.07 29.35
N PRO A 242 -22.89 -13.35 30.62
CA PRO A 242 -23.20 -14.65 31.24
C PRO A 242 -24.68 -15.06 31.15
N ARG A 243 -25.57 -14.10 31.06
CA ARG A 243 -27.03 -14.35 30.89
C ARG A 243 -27.40 -14.78 29.48
N GLU A 244 -26.66 -14.35 28.49
CA GLU A 244 -26.87 -14.75 27.09
C GLU A 244 -26.34 -16.15 26.82
N LEU A 245 -25.23 -16.54 27.47
CA LEU A 245 -24.68 -17.89 27.40
C LEU A 245 -25.60 -18.96 27.95
N HIS A 246 -26.42 -18.63 28.96
CA HIS A 246 -27.43 -19.56 29.56
C HIS A 246 -28.70 -19.70 28.75
N ARG A 247 -29.00 -18.86 27.77
CA ARG A 247 -30.19 -18.94 26.93
C ARG A 247 -30.11 -19.88 25.73
N GLY A 248 -28.94 -20.44 25.46
CA GLY A 248 -28.66 -21.34 24.32
C GLY A 248 -28.82 -22.83 24.63
N GLU A 249 -29.22 -23.21 25.85
CA GLU A 249 -29.32 -24.62 26.28
C GLU A 249 -30.80 -25.05 26.57
N HIS A 250 -31.77 -24.58 25.78
CA HIS A 250 -33.14 -25.10 25.83
C HIS A 250 -33.68 -25.45 24.47
#